data_aa59cd87f83a136f137fdff5470e0b37
#
_entry.id   aa59cd87f83a136f137fdff5470e0b37
#
_cell.length_a   1.000
_cell.length_b   1.000
_cell.length_c   1.000
_cell.angle_alpha   90.00
_cell.angle_beta   90.00
_cell.angle_gamma   90.00
#
_symmetry.space_group_name_H-M   'P 1'
#
loop_
_entity.id
_entity.type
_entity.pdbx_description
1 polymer ?
#
loop_
_entity_poly.entity_id
_entity_poly.type
_entity_poly.pdbx_seq_one_letter_code
_entity_poly.pdbx_strand_id
1 'polypeptide(L)'
;MRNLTNLLCGFALTVCGTCYATADMKDTGNMKEEKRIVQTAGRDNLGAFAPDFAHYNDDVLFGENWNNKDISLKTRTIITVTSLMSLGITDSSMKYHLENAKKAGVTREEIAAIITHNAFYAGWPKAWAVFNLAKEVWNDDAATDAATASSEKDRYARTIMFPVGEPNTAYAKYFIGQSYLAPVSVSQVKIFNVTFEPKCRNNWHIHHAQKGGGQILIAVGGRGYYQEQGKAPVEMNPGDVINIPANVKHWHGAAPDSWFSHLAIEVDGENTSNEWLEPVTDEDYSKLK
;
A
#
# COMPACT_ATOMS: atom_id res chain seq x y z
N MET A 1 -5.87 -32.00 73.66
CA MET A 1 -6.73 -33.20 73.58
C MET A 1 -7.53 -33.08 72.28
N ARG A 2 -7.46 -34.15 71.54
CA ARG A 2 -8.27 -34.52 70.36
C ARG A 2 -7.94 -33.90 69.02
N ASN A 3 -7.26 -34.76 68.29
CA ASN A 3 -7.15 -34.86 66.80
C ASN A 3 -8.51 -34.82 66.07
N LEU A 4 -8.55 -34.24 64.90
CA LEU A 4 -9.41 -34.76 63.90
C LEU A 4 -8.72 -34.65 62.49
N THR A 5 -8.74 -35.75 61.87
CA THR A 5 -8.06 -36.29 60.72
C THR A 5 -8.56 -35.69 59.44
N ASN A 6 -7.63 -35.55 58.50
CA ASN A 6 -7.82 -35.25 57.07
C ASN A 6 -8.77 -36.21 56.36
N LEU A 7 -9.56 -35.67 55.43
CA LEU A 7 -10.10 -36.43 54.32
C LEU A 7 -9.83 -35.67 53.00
N LEU A 8 -8.84 -36.15 52.26
CA LEU A 8 -8.55 -35.78 50.89
C LEU A 8 -9.57 -36.46 49.98
N CYS A 9 -10.34 -35.67 49.21
CA CYS A 9 -11.12 -36.16 48.08
C CYS A 9 -10.44 -35.68 46.79
N GLY A 10 -9.74 -36.59 46.12
CA GLY A 10 -9.11 -36.35 44.84
C GLY A 10 -10.15 -36.36 43.72
N PHE A 11 -10.23 -35.28 42.94
CA PHE A 11 -10.88 -35.27 41.66
C PHE A 11 -9.82 -35.39 40.58
N ALA A 12 -9.78 -36.52 39.92
CA ALA A 12 -9.00 -36.73 38.71
C ALA A 12 -9.71 -36.08 37.53
N LEU A 13 -9.19 -34.98 37.00
CA LEU A 13 -9.59 -34.42 35.71
C LEU A 13 -8.79 -35.13 34.61
N THR A 14 -9.48 -35.97 33.85
CA THR A 14 -8.97 -36.55 32.62
C THR A 14 -8.92 -35.47 31.54
N VAL A 15 -7.73 -34.96 31.22
CA VAL A 15 -7.53 -34.05 30.10
C VAL A 15 -7.42 -34.89 28.84
N CYS A 16 -8.44 -34.81 28.02
CA CYS A 16 -8.45 -35.35 26.66
C CYS A 16 -7.51 -34.52 25.79
N GLY A 17 -6.34 -35.06 25.46
CA GLY A 17 -5.38 -34.45 24.58
C GLY A 17 -5.84 -34.51 23.13
N THR A 18 -6.31 -33.41 22.60
CA THR A 18 -6.41 -33.23 21.14
C THR A 18 -5.04 -32.81 20.63
N CYS A 19 -4.37 -33.74 19.96
CA CYS A 19 -3.18 -33.47 19.17
C CYS A 19 -3.52 -32.52 18.02
N TYR A 20 -3.14 -31.26 18.14
CA TYR A 20 -2.99 -30.39 16.99
C TYR A 20 -1.66 -30.73 16.31
N ALA A 21 -1.72 -31.35 15.15
CA ALA A 21 -0.59 -31.46 14.26
C ALA A 21 -0.23 -30.06 13.76
N THR A 22 0.88 -29.53 14.24
CA THR A 22 1.51 -28.35 13.67
C THR A 22 2.10 -28.78 12.33
N ALA A 23 1.42 -28.40 11.23
CA ALA A 23 2.02 -28.45 9.91
C ALA A 23 3.13 -27.39 9.87
N ASP A 24 4.37 -27.83 9.83
CA ASP A 24 5.52 -26.99 9.46
C ASP A 24 5.32 -26.48 8.03
N MET A 25 4.73 -25.33 7.90
CA MET A 25 4.82 -24.53 6.68
C MET A 25 6.22 -23.89 6.67
N LYS A 26 7.14 -24.56 5.98
CA LYS A 26 8.37 -23.92 5.53
C LYS A 26 7.99 -22.84 4.50
N ASP A 27 7.74 -21.64 4.99
CA ASP A 27 7.72 -20.44 4.16
C ASP A 27 9.16 -20.13 3.75
N THR A 28 9.56 -20.59 2.56
CA THR A 28 10.80 -20.18 1.89
C THR A 28 10.53 -18.90 1.08
N GLY A 29 9.90 -17.91 1.68
CA GLY A 29 9.85 -16.56 1.16
C GLY A 29 11.25 -15.97 1.23
N ASN A 30 11.77 -15.59 0.09
CA ASN A 30 13.05 -14.94 -0.15
C ASN A 30 13.09 -13.57 0.56
N MET A 31 13.28 -13.58 1.89
CA MET A 31 13.57 -12.38 2.67
C MET A 31 14.97 -11.92 2.26
N LYS A 32 15.04 -10.86 1.45
CA LYS A 32 16.29 -10.12 1.28
C LYS A 32 16.78 -9.75 2.67
N GLU A 33 17.89 -10.36 3.09
CA GLU A 33 18.58 -10.05 4.34
C GLU A 33 18.89 -8.55 4.32
N GLU A 34 18.23 -7.76 5.16
CA GLU A 34 18.50 -6.33 5.30
C GLU A 34 19.94 -6.18 5.79
N LYS A 35 20.78 -5.57 4.97
CA LYS A 35 22.19 -5.36 5.25
C LYS A 35 22.34 -4.57 6.56
N ARG A 36 22.95 -5.18 7.56
CA ARG A 36 23.26 -4.51 8.83
C ARG A 36 24.10 -3.26 8.59
N ILE A 37 23.71 -2.17 9.23
CA ILE A 37 24.47 -0.92 9.21
C ILE A 37 25.72 -1.09 10.09
N VAL A 38 26.87 -0.79 9.52
CA VAL A 38 28.16 -0.76 10.21
C VAL A 38 28.77 0.62 9.97
N GLN A 39 29.24 1.26 11.03
CA GLN A 39 29.93 2.53 10.98
C GLN A 39 31.26 2.43 11.72
N THR A 40 32.30 3.03 11.18
CA THR A 40 33.65 3.07 11.77
C THR A 40 34.22 4.48 11.85
N ALA A 41 33.47 5.49 11.38
CA ALA A 41 33.95 6.87 11.29
C ALA A 41 34.36 7.47 12.65
N GLY A 42 33.71 7.03 13.73
CA GLY A 42 34.09 7.45 15.08
C GLY A 42 35.51 6.97 15.43
N ARG A 43 35.77 5.68 15.22
CA ARG A 43 37.10 5.09 15.46
C ARG A 43 38.15 5.64 14.53
N ASP A 44 37.83 5.76 13.24
CA ASP A 44 38.78 6.20 12.23
C ASP A 44 39.25 7.65 12.42
N ASN A 45 38.32 8.53 12.85
CA ASN A 45 38.61 9.96 12.98
C ASN A 45 38.95 10.42 14.40
N LEU A 46 38.37 9.80 15.40
CA LEU A 46 38.41 10.25 16.79
C LEU A 46 38.89 9.20 17.79
N GLY A 47 39.12 7.94 17.36
CA GLY A 47 39.38 6.82 18.26
C GLY A 47 40.56 7.06 19.21
N ALA A 48 41.63 7.70 18.74
CA ALA A 48 42.81 8.05 19.57
C ALA A 48 42.57 9.27 20.48
N PHE A 49 41.69 10.18 20.08
CA PHE A 49 41.40 11.42 20.81
C PHE A 49 40.24 11.29 21.78
N ALA A 50 39.16 10.59 21.35
CA ALA A 50 37.94 10.44 22.12
C ALA A 50 37.38 9.00 21.97
N PRO A 51 38.02 7.99 22.60
CA PRO A 51 37.68 6.58 22.42
C PRO A 51 36.23 6.25 22.83
N ASP A 52 35.75 6.84 23.93
CA ASP A 52 34.37 6.63 24.38
C ASP A 52 33.36 7.19 23.40
N PHE A 53 33.62 8.38 22.82
CA PHE A 53 32.75 8.94 21.80
C PHE A 53 32.72 8.06 20.54
N ALA A 54 33.88 7.55 20.11
CA ALA A 54 33.98 6.64 18.99
C ALA A 54 33.19 5.35 19.22
N HIS A 55 33.30 4.77 20.42
CA HIS A 55 32.49 3.61 20.83
C HIS A 55 30.98 3.91 20.79
N TYR A 56 30.54 4.99 21.41
CA TYR A 56 29.11 5.33 21.44
C TYR A 56 28.57 5.61 20.03
N ASN A 57 29.35 6.28 19.18
CA ASN A 57 28.95 6.53 17.80
C ASN A 57 28.86 5.25 16.98
N ASP A 58 29.93 4.45 16.95
CA ASP A 58 30.05 3.34 16.02
C ASP A 58 29.27 2.10 16.49
N ASP A 59 29.40 1.74 17.77
CA ASP A 59 28.86 0.49 18.29
C ASP A 59 27.41 0.67 18.81
N VAL A 60 27.16 1.71 19.60
CA VAL A 60 25.86 1.92 20.24
C VAL A 60 24.88 2.59 19.26
N LEU A 61 25.22 3.78 18.74
CA LEU A 61 24.32 4.50 17.87
C LEU A 61 24.08 3.73 16.56
N PHE A 62 25.13 3.47 15.79
CA PHE A 62 24.98 2.81 14.50
C PHE A 62 24.91 1.27 14.60
N GLY A 63 25.69 0.67 15.50
CA GLY A 63 25.74 -0.79 15.64
C GLY A 63 24.50 -1.40 16.31
N GLU A 64 23.87 -0.73 17.25
CA GLU A 64 22.70 -1.19 17.97
C GLU A 64 21.43 -0.42 17.58
N ASN A 65 21.36 0.90 17.84
CA ASN A 65 20.13 1.67 17.67
C ASN A 65 19.66 1.72 16.20
N TRP A 66 20.56 1.96 15.25
CA TRP A 66 20.19 1.99 13.83
C TRP A 66 19.83 0.62 13.26
N ASN A 67 20.25 -0.45 13.88
CA ASN A 67 19.89 -1.83 13.51
C ASN A 67 18.68 -2.40 14.28
N ASN A 68 18.11 -1.63 15.20
CA ASN A 68 16.92 -2.02 15.92
C ASN A 68 15.70 -2.03 14.97
N LYS A 69 14.89 -3.08 15.07
CA LYS A 69 13.77 -3.36 14.14
C LYS A 69 12.41 -2.83 14.60
N ASP A 70 12.34 -2.09 15.70
CA ASP A 70 11.08 -1.55 16.23
C ASP A 70 10.42 -0.55 15.26
N ILE A 71 11.23 0.15 14.45
CA ILE A 71 10.78 0.96 13.33
C ILE A 71 11.62 0.67 12.09
N SER A 72 11.05 0.83 10.90
CA SER A 72 11.76 0.57 9.65
C SER A 72 12.97 1.51 9.49
N LEU A 73 14.00 1.05 8.77
CA LEU A 73 15.16 1.89 8.44
C LEU A 73 14.74 3.17 7.71
N LYS A 74 13.79 3.08 6.80
CA LYS A 74 13.20 4.24 6.08
C LYS A 74 12.60 5.24 7.06
N THR A 75 11.77 4.80 7.99
CA THR A 75 11.17 5.66 9.02
C THR A 75 12.25 6.30 9.89
N ARG A 76 13.28 5.54 10.29
CA ARG A 76 14.39 6.03 11.11
C ARG A 76 15.16 7.15 10.42
N THR A 77 15.46 7.00 9.12
CA THR A 77 16.12 8.06 8.34
C THR A 77 15.27 9.32 8.22
N ILE A 78 13.94 9.18 8.02
CA ILE A 78 13.03 10.32 7.97
C ILE A 78 13.02 11.09 9.30
N ILE A 79 12.92 10.39 10.43
CA ILE A 79 12.97 11.00 11.77
C ILE A 79 14.29 11.76 11.94
N THR A 80 15.40 11.17 11.55
CA THR A 80 16.73 11.79 11.68
C THR A 80 16.84 13.06 10.83
N VAL A 81 16.45 13.01 9.55
CA VAL A 81 16.47 14.18 8.66
C VAL A 81 15.58 15.31 9.20
N THR A 82 14.37 15.01 9.64
CA THR A 82 13.45 16.02 10.19
C THR A 82 13.97 16.62 11.50
N SER A 83 14.58 15.81 12.37
CA SER A 83 15.19 16.27 13.61
C SER A 83 16.38 17.22 13.34
N LEU A 84 17.29 16.83 12.46
CA LEU A 84 18.45 17.65 12.09
C LEU A 84 18.02 18.98 11.43
N MET A 85 17.04 18.94 10.52
CA MET A 85 16.47 20.13 9.92
C MET A 85 15.88 21.07 10.97
N SER A 86 15.14 20.52 11.94
CA SER A 86 14.52 21.31 13.01
C SER A 86 15.55 21.97 13.92
N LEU A 87 16.68 21.29 14.18
CA LEU A 87 17.84 21.83 14.90
C LEU A 87 18.64 22.85 14.10
N GLY A 88 18.45 22.95 12.78
CA GLY A 88 19.20 23.86 11.89
C GLY A 88 20.54 23.30 11.46
N ILE A 89 20.75 22.00 11.55
CA ILE A 89 21.94 21.31 11.04
C ILE A 89 21.72 21.12 9.53
N THR A 90 22.46 21.88 8.73
CA THR A 90 22.28 21.94 7.26
C THR A 90 23.64 21.87 6.52
N ASP A 91 24.59 21.21 7.14
CA ASP A 91 25.94 20.98 6.63
C ASP A 91 26.12 19.57 6.03
N SER A 92 27.34 19.08 5.97
CA SER A 92 27.67 17.74 5.46
C SER A 92 27.02 16.61 6.25
N SER A 93 26.71 16.82 7.53
CA SER A 93 25.99 15.82 8.34
C SER A 93 24.59 15.62 7.80
N MET A 94 23.88 16.69 7.44
CA MET A 94 22.57 16.59 6.78
C MET A 94 22.67 15.83 5.46
N LYS A 95 23.68 16.16 4.62
CA LYS A 95 23.86 15.48 3.33
C LYS A 95 24.05 13.98 3.52
N TYR A 96 24.88 13.55 4.46
CA TYR A 96 25.07 12.15 4.81
C TYR A 96 23.75 11.45 5.17
N HIS A 97 22.91 12.09 5.97
CA HIS A 97 21.61 11.50 6.35
C HIS A 97 20.60 11.51 5.22
N LEU A 98 20.63 12.48 4.29
CA LEU A 98 19.84 12.45 3.06
C LEU A 98 20.26 11.29 2.14
N GLU A 99 21.58 11.05 1.99
CA GLU A 99 22.08 9.90 1.23
C GLU A 99 21.63 8.56 1.85
N ASN A 100 21.64 8.46 3.18
CA ASN A 100 21.13 7.27 3.85
C ASN A 100 19.61 7.11 3.70
N ALA A 101 18.85 8.21 3.68
CA ALA A 101 17.43 8.19 3.41
C ALA A 101 17.13 7.67 1.98
N LYS A 102 17.88 8.14 0.97
CA LYS A 102 17.80 7.62 -0.41
C LYS A 102 18.11 6.12 -0.46
N LYS A 103 19.20 5.66 0.19
CA LYS A 103 19.57 4.23 0.28
C LYS A 103 18.51 3.38 0.99
N ALA A 104 17.80 3.97 1.96
CA ALA A 104 16.69 3.33 2.68
C ALA A 104 15.35 3.34 1.92
N GLY A 105 15.35 3.83 0.67
CA GLY A 105 14.18 3.84 -0.21
C GLY A 105 13.24 5.03 -0.02
N VAL A 106 13.72 6.15 0.54
CA VAL A 106 13.00 7.43 0.49
C VAL A 106 13.10 7.97 -0.93
N THR A 107 11.96 8.20 -1.58
CA THR A 107 11.93 8.72 -2.94
C THR A 107 12.13 10.24 -2.97
N ARG A 108 12.38 10.80 -4.15
CA ARG A 108 12.49 12.24 -4.38
C ARG A 108 11.19 12.97 -3.99
N GLU A 109 10.04 12.41 -4.35
CA GLU A 109 8.73 12.99 -4.02
C GLU A 109 8.47 12.94 -2.52
N GLU A 110 8.83 11.82 -1.87
CA GLU A 110 8.68 11.69 -0.42
C GLU A 110 9.54 12.69 0.32
N ILE A 111 10.84 12.81 -0.02
CA ILE A 111 11.72 13.77 0.67
C ILE A 111 11.27 15.21 0.43
N ALA A 112 10.79 15.53 -0.76
CA ALA A 112 10.23 16.85 -1.06
C ALA A 112 9.00 17.16 -0.19
N ALA A 113 8.09 16.20 -0.06
CA ALA A 113 6.89 16.34 0.78
C ALA A 113 7.25 16.45 2.27
N ILE A 114 8.23 15.64 2.76
CA ILE A 114 8.71 15.65 4.14
C ILE A 114 9.34 17.01 4.49
N ILE A 115 10.23 17.54 3.64
CA ILE A 115 10.87 18.84 3.86
C ILE A 115 9.82 19.95 3.83
N THR A 116 8.89 19.91 2.88
CA THR A 116 7.79 20.89 2.76
C THR A 116 6.93 20.87 4.00
N HIS A 117 6.48 19.69 4.45
CA HIS A 117 5.69 19.60 5.67
C HIS A 117 6.44 20.14 6.88
N ASN A 118 7.70 19.73 7.05
CA ASN A 118 8.53 20.15 8.18
C ASN A 118 8.86 21.66 8.15
N ALA A 119 8.80 22.33 6.98
CA ALA A 119 9.02 23.78 6.87
C ALA A 119 8.04 24.60 7.70
N PHE A 120 6.80 24.14 7.87
CA PHE A 120 5.78 24.79 8.70
C PHE A 120 6.11 24.76 10.20
N TYR A 121 6.90 23.78 10.64
CA TYR A 121 7.28 23.57 12.04
C TYR A 121 8.70 24.04 12.36
N ALA A 122 9.63 23.89 11.41
CA ALA A 122 11.05 24.21 11.60
C ALA A 122 11.47 25.55 10.99
N GLY A 123 10.68 26.09 10.08
CA GLY A 123 10.93 27.37 9.39
C GLY A 123 11.50 27.22 7.97
N TRP A 124 11.07 28.10 7.09
CA TRP A 124 11.37 28.10 5.65
C TRP A 124 12.87 28.23 5.32
N PRO A 125 13.70 29.07 6.00
CA PRO A 125 15.11 29.14 5.67
C PRO A 125 15.85 27.82 5.83
N LYS A 126 15.50 27.03 6.86
CA LYS A 126 16.09 25.70 7.08
C LYS A 126 15.65 24.72 5.99
N ALA A 127 14.36 24.77 5.59
CA ALA A 127 13.86 23.96 4.49
C ALA A 127 14.59 24.24 3.17
N TRP A 128 14.83 25.51 2.83
CA TRP A 128 15.60 25.89 1.65
C TRP A 128 17.01 25.31 1.66
N ALA A 129 17.71 25.37 2.80
CA ALA A 129 19.04 24.80 2.93
C ALA A 129 19.03 23.27 2.72
N VAL A 130 18.06 22.57 3.34
CA VAL A 130 17.93 21.12 3.19
C VAL A 130 17.50 20.74 1.78
N PHE A 131 16.61 21.50 1.10
CA PHE A 131 16.27 21.27 -0.30
C PHE A 131 17.48 21.38 -1.22
N ASN A 132 18.39 22.33 -0.99
CA ASN A 132 19.60 22.44 -1.80
C ASN A 132 20.46 21.17 -1.69
N LEU A 133 20.65 20.63 -0.49
CA LEU A 133 21.34 19.36 -0.28
C LEU A 133 20.58 18.16 -0.85
N ALA A 134 19.26 18.12 -0.68
CA ALA A 134 18.44 17.06 -1.24
C ALA A 134 18.52 17.02 -2.77
N LYS A 135 18.52 18.17 -3.45
CA LYS A 135 18.71 18.26 -4.91
C LYS A 135 20.05 17.66 -5.36
N GLU A 136 21.11 17.81 -4.58
CA GLU A 136 22.40 17.18 -4.89
C GLU A 136 22.34 15.66 -4.75
N VAL A 137 21.66 15.15 -3.71
CA VAL A 137 21.56 13.72 -3.41
C VAL A 137 20.66 13.00 -4.42
N TRP A 138 19.57 13.61 -4.86
CA TRP A 138 18.65 13.03 -5.87
C TRP A 138 18.89 13.61 -7.28
N ASN A 139 20.11 14.09 -7.57
CA ASN A 139 20.46 14.67 -8.87
C ASN A 139 20.45 13.64 -10.01
N ASP A 140 20.87 12.40 -9.74
CA ASP A 140 20.88 11.31 -10.73
C ASP A 140 19.47 10.92 -11.19
N ASP A 141 18.47 11.21 -10.36
CA ASP A 141 17.06 10.95 -10.67
C ASP A 141 16.50 11.97 -11.68
N ALA A 142 17.17 13.12 -11.87
CA ALA A 142 16.77 14.14 -12.85
C ALA A 142 16.99 13.70 -14.31
N ALA A 143 17.95 12.82 -14.56
CA ALA A 143 18.17 12.22 -15.88
C ALA A 143 17.21 11.05 -16.16
N THR A 144 16.67 10.43 -15.10
CA THR A 144 15.63 9.40 -15.18
C THR A 144 14.21 9.97 -15.13
N ASP A 145 14.03 11.23 -14.71
CA ASP A 145 12.72 11.91 -14.73
C ASP A 145 12.17 12.13 -16.16
N ALA A 146 13.00 12.10 -17.18
CA ALA A 146 12.56 12.03 -18.57
C ALA A 146 12.19 10.60 -19.02
N ALA A 147 12.61 9.56 -18.27
CA ALA A 147 12.32 8.15 -18.54
C ALA A 147 11.42 7.50 -17.48
N THR A 148 11.25 8.13 -16.31
CA THR A 148 10.34 7.73 -15.22
C THR A 148 9.60 8.94 -14.67
N ALA A 149 8.85 9.64 -15.51
CA ALA A 149 7.60 10.19 -15.03
C ALA A 149 6.86 8.99 -14.44
N SER A 150 6.75 8.90 -13.09
CA SER A 150 5.94 7.86 -12.47
C SER A 150 4.60 7.93 -13.19
N SER A 151 4.22 6.84 -13.87
CA SER A 151 3.03 6.85 -14.71
C SER A 151 1.86 7.31 -13.84
N GLU A 152 0.81 7.86 -14.44
CA GLU A 152 -0.38 8.20 -13.66
C GLU A 152 -0.89 7.00 -12.87
N LYS A 153 -0.69 5.79 -13.44
CA LYS A 153 -0.91 4.51 -12.77
C LYS A 153 -0.11 4.40 -11.46
N ASP A 154 1.20 4.72 -11.48
CA ASP A 154 2.04 4.57 -10.28
C ASP A 154 1.69 5.61 -9.21
N ARG A 155 1.30 6.82 -9.61
CA ARG A 155 0.79 7.84 -8.68
C ARG A 155 -0.50 7.37 -8.02
N TYR A 156 -1.43 6.85 -8.82
CA TYR A 156 -2.71 6.32 -8.35
C TYR A 156 -2.51 5.10 -7.44
N ALA A 157 -1.63 4.17 -7.81
CA ALA A 157 -1.33 2.97 -7.03
C ALA A 157 -0.87 3.26 -5.59
N ARG A 158 -0.24 4.42 -5.36
CA ARG A 158 0.17 4.87 -4.02
C ARG A 158 -0.98 5.43 -3.17
N THR A 159 -2.13 5.71 -3.76
CA THR A 159 -3.30 6.26 -3.06
C THR A 159 -4.30 5.20 -2.62
N ILE A 160 -4.16 3.97 -3.06
CA ILE A 160 -5.08 2.87 -2.77
C ILE A 160 -4.41 1.75 -1.99
N MET A 161 -5.21 0.99 -1.23
CA MET A 161 -4.74 -0.11 -0.39
C MET A 161 -4.46 -1.38 -1.20
N PHE A 162 -5.25 -1.65 -2.24
CA PHE A 162 -5.14 -2.86 -3.05
C PHE A 162 -4.28 -2.61 -4.28
N PRO A 163 -3.52 -3.62 -4.77
CA PRO A 163 -2.70 -3.47 -5.96
C PRO A 163 -3.56 -3.12 -7.18
N VAL A 164 -3.08 -2.22 -8.04
CA VAL A 164 -3.73 -1.91 -9.34
C VAL A 164 -3.73 -3.14 -10.25
N GLY A 165 -2.67 -3.91 -10.20
CA GLY A 165 -2.53 -5.14 -11.01
C GLY A 165 -2.00 -4.91 -12.43
N GLU A 166 -2.14 -5.95 -13.24
CA GLU A 166 -1.68 -5.97 -14.62
C GLU A 166 -2.77 -5.47 -15.60
N PRO A 167 -2.39 -5.03 -16.82
CA PRO A 167 -3.36 -4.69 -17.84
C PRO A 167 -4.38 -5.81 -18.06
N ASN A 168 -5.66 -5.48 -18.03
CA ASN A 168 -6.77 -6.42 -18.15
C ASN A 168 -6.97 -6.89 -19.59
N THR A 169 -5.97 -7.57 -20.15
CA THR A 169 -5.93 -7.98 -21.56
C THR A 169 -6.99 -9.02 -21.91
N ALA A 170 -7.30 -9.92 -21.00
CA ALA A 170 -8.27 -11.01 -21.22
C ALA A 170 -9.69 -10.49 -21.47
N TYR A 171 -10.05 -9.37 -20.85
CA TYR A 171 -11.39 -8.76 -20.97
C TYR A 171 -11.36 -7.43 -21.73
N ALA A 172 -10.22 -7.01 -22.30
CA ALA A 172 -10.05 -5.71 -22.96
C ALA A 172 -11.13 -5.39 -23.99
N LYS A 173 -11.61 -6.38 -24.74
CA LYS A 173 -12.69 -6.22 -25.73
C LYS A 173 -14.05 -5.80 -25.16
N TYR A 174 -14.21 -5.90 -23.84
CA TYR A 174 -15.43 -5.51 -23.12
C TYR A 174 -15.28 -4.19 -22.36
N PHE A 175 -14.18 -3.46 -22.60
CA PHE A 175 -13.90 -2.19 -21.95
C PHE A 175 -13.61 -1.11 -22.99
N ILE A 176 -14.06 0.10 -22.73
CA ILE A 176 -13.63 1.31 -23.43
C ILE A 176 -12.59 1.98 -22.55
N GLY A 177 -11.37 2.20 -23.08
CA GLY A 177 -10.23 2.71 -22.30
C GLY A 177 -9.43 1.61 -21.62
N GLN A 178 -8.41 2.01 -20.84
CA GLN A 178 -7.49 1.09 -20.18
C GLN A 178 -8.00 0.70 -18.80
N SER A 179 -8.01 -0.60 -18.52
CA SER A 179 -8.29 -1.16 -17.19
C SER A 179 -7.21 -2.14 -16.76
N TYR A 180 -7.15 -2.38 -15.46
CA TYR A 180 -6.20 -3.28 -14.82
C TYR A 180 -6.95 -4.22 -13.89
N LEU A 181 -6.36 -5.40 -13.64
CA LEU A 181 -6.95 -6.44 -12.82
C LEU A 181 -5.91 -7.01 -11.86
N ALA A 182 -6.23 -7.04 -10.58
CA ALA A 182 -5.45 -7.70 -9.56
C ALA A 182 -6.29 -8.73 -8.81
N PRO A 183 -5.87 -10.01 -8.71
CA PRO A 183 -6.53 -10.97 -7.84
C PRO A 183 -6.26 -10.59 -6.37
N VAL A 184 -7.32 -10.53 -5.57
CA VAL A 184 -7.27 -10.30 -4.11
C VAL A 184 -7.54 -11.61 -3.37
N SER A 185 -8.52 -12.39 -3.85
CA SER A 185 -8.83 -13.73 -3.37
C SER A 185 -9.23 -14.62 -4.54
N VAL A 186 -8.71 -15.83 -4.59
CA VAL A 186 -9.00 -16.78 -5.70
C VAL A 186 -9.50 -18.15 -5.22
N SER A 187 -9.68 -18.30 -3.91
CA SER A 187 -10.09 -19.60 -3.31
C SER A 187 -11.55 -19.66 -2.94
N GLN A 188 -11.93 -19.29 -1.72
CA GLN A 188 -13.31 -19.45 -1.21
C GLN A 188 -14.28 -18.51 -1.90
N VAL A 189 -13.96 -17.21 -1.94
CA VAL A 189 -14.70 -16.19 -2.65
C VAL A 189 -13.75 -15.51 -3.62
N LYS A 190 -14.13 -15.42 -4.87
CA LYS A 190 -13.33 -14.73 -5.88
C LYS A 190 -13.52 -13.23 -5.72
N ILE A 191 -12.42 -12.55 -5.46
CA ILE A 191 -12.37 -11.09 -5.31
C ILE A 191 -11.25 -10.57 -6.18
N PHE A 192 -11.58 -9.61 -7.03
CA PHE A 192 -10.61 -8.91 -7.86
C PHE A 192 -10.68 -7.41 -7.59
N ASN A 193 -9.52 -6.76 -7.51
CA ASN A 193 -9.48 -5.31 -7.63
C ASN A 193 -9.47 -4.96 -9.12
N VAL A 194 -10.53 -4.29 -9.57
CA VAL A 194 -10.64 -3.79 -10.94
C VAL A 194 -10.36 -2.30 -10.91
N THR A 195 -9.34 -1.87 -11.65
CA THR A 195 -8.91 -0.47 -11.72
C THR A 195 -9.13 0.07 -13.13
N PHE A 196 -9.69 1.26 -13.22
CA PHE A 196 -10.04 1.97 -14.44
C PHE A 196 -9.27 3.28 -14.52
N GLU A 197 -8.64 3.56 -15.66
CA GLU A 197 -8.16 4.91 -15.97
C GLU A 197 -9.33 5.90 -16.14
N PRO A 198 -9.10 7.22 -16.04
CA PRO A 198 -10.11 8.21 -16.33
C PRO A 198 -10.80 7.92 -17.68
N LYS A 199 -12.13 8.02 -17.71
CA LYS A 199 -13.00 7.69 -18.84
C LYS A 199 -13.15 6.20 -19.17
N CYS A 200 -12.39 5.30 -18.53
CA CYS A 200 -12.54 3.88 -18.77
C CYS A 200 -13.81 3.33 -18.12
N ARG A 201 -14.54 2.52 -18.86
CA ARG A 201 -15.77 1.85 -18.44
C ARG A 201 -15.92 0.50 -19.12
N ASN A 202 -16.61 -0.43 -18.45
CA ASN A 202 -16.96 -1.69 -19.08
C ASN A 202 -18.26 -1.56 -19.90
N ASN A 203 -18.50 -2.56 -20.74
CA ASN A 203 -19.75 -2.70 -21.47
C ASN A 203 -20.91 -3.00 -20.50
N TRP A 204 -22.12 -2.79 -20.97
CA TRP A 204 -23.30 -3.39 -20.35
C TRP A 204 -23.10 -4.90 -20.24
N HIS A 205 -23.45 -5.46 -19.07
CA HIS A 205 -23.32 -6.89 -18.81
C HIS A 205 -24.34 -7.37 -17.77
N ILE A 206 -24.48 -8.69 -17.68
CA ILE A 206 -25.39 -9.34 -16.76
C ILE A 206 -24.66 -10.51 -16.10
N HIS A 207 -24.75 -10.60 -14.78
CA HIS A 207 -24.38 -11.79 -14.01
C HIS A 207 -25.62 -12.65 -13.84
N HIS A 208 -25.79 -13.68 -14.68
CA HIS A 208 -26.92 -14.60 -14.61
C HIS A 208 -26.80 -15.57 -13.46
N ALA A 209 -27.92 -15.90 -12.83
CA ALA A 209 -28.06 -17.05 -11.93
C ALA A 209 -29.53 -17.45 -11.84
N GLN A 210 -29.79 -18.75 -11.57
CA GLN A 210 -31.12 -19.25 -11.28
C GLN A 210 -31.52 -18.99 -9.83
N LYS A 211 -30.54 -19.01 -8.91
CA LYS A 211 -30.73 -18.72 -7.48
C LYS A 211 -29.44 -18.17 -6.90
N GLY A 212 -29.52 -17.18 -6.00
CA GLY A 212 -28.34 -16.45 -5.52
C GLY A 212 -27.67 -15.68 -6.67
N GLY A 213 -26.34 -15.64 -6.67
CA GLY A 213 -25.57 -14.99 -7.72
C GLY A 213 -25.60 -13.46 -7.67
N GLY A 214 -25.12 -12.84 -8.73
CA GLY A 214 -24.94 -11.40 -8.84
C GLY A 214 -23.51 -10.98 -8.48
N GLN A 215 -23.34 -9.69 -8.17
CA GLN A 215 -22.03 -9.12 -7.88
C GLN A 215 -22.13 -8.09 -6.76
N ILE A 216 -21.08 -7.98 -5.94
CA ILE A 216 -20.93 -6.87 -5.00
C ILE A 216 -19.72 -6.04 -5.46
N LEU A 217 -19.90 -4.73 -5.55
CA LEU A 217 -18.83 -3.78 -5.77
C LEU A 217 -18.56 -3.00 -4.48
N ILE A 218 -17.29 -2.89 -4.09
CA ILE A 218 -16.84 -2.05 -2.98
C ILE A 218 -15.83 -1.07 -3.55
N ALA A 219 -16.16 0.21 -3.60
CA ALA A 219 -15.24 1.25 -4.05
C ALA A 219 -14.07 1.39 -3.06
N VAL A 220 -12.84 1.33 -3.57
CA VAL A 220 -11.62 1.36 -2.74
C VAL A 220 -10.63 2.46 -3.15
N GLY A 221 -10.92 3.21 -4.22
CA GLY A 221 -10.07 4.32 -4.63
C GLY A 221 -10.65 5.13 -5.77
N GLY A 222 -10.35 6.41 -5.79
CA GLY A 222 -10.80 7.34 -6.82
C GLY A 222 -12.30 7.56 -6.84
N ARG A 223 -12.86 7.94 -8.00
CA ARG A 223 -14.28 8.22 -8.22
C ARG A 223 -14.77 7.53 -9.47
N GLY A 224 -15.91 6.85 -9.39
CA GLY A 224 -16.50 6.12 -10.50
C GLY A 224 -18.01 6.12 -10.48
N TYR A 225 -18.59 5.34 -11.39
CA TYR A 225 -20.04 5.23 -11.53
C TYR A 225 -20.46 3.77 -11.71
N TYR A 226 -21.65 3.48 -11.20
CA TYR A 226 -22.45 2.29 -11.49
C TYR A 226 -23.79 2.72 -12.06
N GLN A 227 -24.30 1.98 -13.05
CA GLN A 227 -25.65 2.22 -13.56
C GLN A 227 -26.35 0.90 -13.89
N GLU A 228 -27.54 0.74 -13.38
CA GLU A 228 -28.51 -0.28 -13.81
C GLU A 228 -29.33 0.24 -14.99
N GLN A 229 -29.64 -0.63 -15.92
CA GLN A 229 -30.46 -0.26 -17.09
C GLN A 229 -31.79 0.37 -16.71
N GLY A 230 -32.08 1.54 -17.28
CA GLY A 230 -33.30 2.29 -17.02
C GLY A 230 -33.28 3.12 -15.74
N LYS A 231 -32.16 3.11 -14.98
CA LYS A 231 -31.99 3.97 -13.79
C LYS A 231 -30.92 5.06 -14.01
N ALA A 232 -30.94 6.07 -13.17
CA ALA A 232 -29.87 7.09 -13.19
C ALA A 232 -28.54 6.48 -12.74
N PRO A 233 -27.39 6.97 -13.26
CA PRO A 233 -26.09 6.56 -12.76
C PRO A 233 -25.91 6.95 -11.29
N VAL A 234 -25.25 6.08 -10.53
CA VAL A 234 -24.89 6.30 -9.12
C VAL A 234 -23.40 6.54 -9.05
N GLU A 235 -23.00 7.68 -8.49
CA GLU A 235 -21.59 7.96 -8.22
C GLU A 235 -21.09 7.06 -7.09
N MET A 236 -19.85 6.57 -7.21
CA MET A 236 -19.19 5.72 -6.24
C MET A 236 -17.89 6.36 -5.76
N ASN A 237 -17.76 6.52 -4.46
CA ASN A 237 -16.58 7.01 -3.77
C ASN A 237 -16.03 5.93 -2.81
N PRO A 238 -14.75 5.98 -2.39
CA PRO A 238 -14.18 4.98 -1.49
C PRO A 238 -15.04 4.74 -0.24
N GLY A 239 -15.40 3.48 -0.01
CA GLY A 239 -16.29 3.04 1.05
C GLY A 239 -17.72 2.74 0.60
N ASP A 240 -18.13 3.19 -0.60
CA ASP A 240 -19.46 2.88 -1.13
C ASP A 240 -19.55 1.40 -1.55
N VAL A 241 -20.71 0.81 -1.32
CA VAL A 241 -21.00 -0.59 -1.63
C VAL A 241 -22.25 -0.67 -2.50
N ILE A 242 -22.13 -1.31 -3.65
CA ILE A 242 -23.26 -1.64 -4.54
C ILE A 242 -23.50 -3.15 -4.50
N ASN A 243 -24.71 -3.54 -4.14
CA ASN A 243 -25.19 -4.92 -4.26
C ASN A 243 -25.99 -5.07 -5.55
N ILE A 244 -25.47 -5.83 -6.48
CA ILE A 244 -26.07 -6.06 -7.80
C ILE A 244 -26.70 -7.45 -7.80
N PRO A 245 -28.03 -7.56 -7.80
CA PRO A 245 -28.70 -8.86 -7.88
C PRO A 245 -28.38 -9.58 -9.20
N ALA A 246 -28.48 -10.90 -9.20
CA ALA A 246 -28.39 -11.66 -10.44
C ALA A 246 -29.44 -11.19 -11.47
N ASN A 247 -29.11 -11.34 -12.74
CA ASN A 247 -29.96 -11.01 -13.90
C ASN A 247 -30.24 -9.50 -14.08
N VAL A 248 -29.50 -8.63 -13.38
CA VAL A 248 -29.58 -7.17 -13.57
C VAL A 248 -28.57 -6.74 -14.63
N LYS A 249 -29.05 -6.07 -15.69
CA LYS A 249 -28.19 -5.46 -16.69
C LYS A 249 -27.62 -4.14 -16.16
N HIS A 250 -26.29 -4.05 -16.13
CA HIS A 250 -25.59 -2.90 -15.55
C HIS A 250 -24.23 -2.68 -16.21
N TRP A 251 -23.63 -1.56 -15.89
CA TRP A 251 -22.24 -1.24 -16.19
C TRP A 251 -21.62 -0.44 -15.02
N HIS A 252 -20.29 -0.39 -14.97
CA HIS A 252 -19.53 0.44 -14.03
C HIS A 252 -18.19 0.88 -14.67
N GLY A 253 -17.60 1.94 -14.13
CA GLY A 253 -16.34 2.49 -14.64
C GLY A 253 -15.92 3.74 -13.90
N ALA A 254 -14.78 4.31 -14.32
CA ALA A 254 -14.23 5.53 -13.77
C ALA A 254 -15.08 6.75 -14.12
N ALA A 255 -14.93 7.83 -13.37
CA ALA A 255 -15.41 9.15 -13.76
C ALA A 255 -14.54 9.73 -14.91
N PRO A 256 -15.03 10.76 -15.64
CA PRO A 256 -14.30 11.33 -16.75
C PRO A 256 -12.92 11.91 -16.40
N ASP A 257 -12.74 12.32 -15.16
CA ASP A 257 -11.59 13.07 -14.64
C ASP A 257 -10.85 12.36 -13.49
N SER A 258 -11.25 11.13 -13.15
CA SER A 258 -10.68 10.40 -12.02
C SER A 258 -10.37 8.95 -12.38
N TRP A 259 -9.29 8.43 -11.84
CA TRP A 259 -9.09 6.99 -11.70
C TRP A 259 -10.16 6.42 -10.77
N PHE A 260 -10.48 5.15 -10.93
CA PHE A 260 -11.43 4.44 -10.08
C PHE A 260 -10.98 3.01 -9.84
N SER A 261 -11.09 2.55 -8.59
CA SER A 261 -10.88 1.13 -8.26
C SER A 261 -12.00 0.64 -7.37
N HIS A 262 -12.46 -0.57 -7.65
CA HIS A 262 -13.39 -1.28 -6.77
C HIS A 262 -13.01 -2.75 -6.66
N LEU A 263 -13.36 -3.35 -5.53
CA LEU A 263 -13.39 -4.79 -5.40
C LEU A 263 -14.64 -5.32 -6.12
N ALA A 264 -14.43 -6.26 -7.04
CA ALA A 264 -15.48 -7.04 -7.67
C ALA A 264 -15.55 -8.39 -6.98
N ILE A 265 -16.68 -8.68 -6.34
CA ILE A 265 -16.92 -9.90 -5.60
C ILE A 265 -18.02 -10.69 -6.32
N GLU A 266 -17.67 -11.87 -6.82
CA GLU A 266 -18.67 -12.78 -7.38
C GLU A 266 -19.48 -13.41 -6.24
N VAL A 267 -20.80 -13.27 -6.30
CA VAL A 267 -21.69 -13.92 -5.31
C VAL A 267 -22.02 -15.33 -5.79
N ASP A 268 -21.88 -16.31 -4.90
CA ASP A 268 -22.19 -17.70 -5.21
C ASP A 268 -23.66 -17.88 -5.61
N GLY A 269 -23.91 -18.69 -6.64
CA GLY A 269 -25.24 -18.94 -7.16
C GLY A 269 -25.34 -20.25 -7.96
N GLU A 270 -26.55 -20.65 -8.24
CA GLU A 270 -26.85 -21.83 -9.06
C GLU A 270 -26.89 -21.45 -10.54
N ASN A 271 -26.17 -22.20 -11.40
CA ASN A 271 -26.10 -22.01 -12.84
C ASN A 271 -25.69 -20.58 -13.24
N THR A 272 -24.60 -20.10 -12.63
CA THR A 272 -24.07 -18.76 -12.89
C THR A 272 -23.37 -18.65 -14.24
N SER A 273 -23.54 -17.53 -14.93
CA SER A 273 -22.80 -17.16 -16.14
C SER A 273 -22.75 -15.64 -16.31
N ASN A 274 -21.76 -15.16 -17.05
CA ASN A 274 -21.61 -13.73 -17.38
C ASN A 274 -21.94 -13.50 -18.84
N GLU A 275 -22.79 -12.54 -19.11
CA GLU A 275 -23.15 -12.10 -20.47
C GLU A 275 -22.65 -10.67 -20.68
N TRP A 276 -21.80 -10.49 -21.69
CA TRP A 276 -21.30 -9.19 -22.13
C TRP A 276 -22.12 -8.69 -23.29
N LEU A 277 -22.59 -7.46 -23.21
CA LEU A 277 -23.49 -6.82 -24.14
C LEU A 277 -22.85 -5.63 -24.84
N GLU A 278 -23.65 -4.69 -25.33
CA GLU A 278 -23.23 -3.51 -26.05
C GLU A 278 -22.36 -2.56 -25.20
N PRO A 279 -21.47 -1.78 -25.83
CA PRO A 279 -20.73 -0.72 -25.14
C PRO A 279 -21.66 0.37 -24.59
N VAL A 280 -21.27 0.99 -23.49
CA VAL A 280 -21.86 2.26 -23.02
C VAL A 280 -21.44 3.36 -24.00
N THR A 281 -22.40 4.04 -24.60
CA THR A 281 -22.13 5.05 -25.62
C THR A 281 -21.40 6.27 -25.04
N ASP A 282 -20.61 6.96 -25.85
CA ASP A 282 -19.98 8.23 -25.44
C ASP A 282 -21.03 9.30 -25.12
N GLU A 283 -22.17 9.27 -25.82
CA GLU A 283 -23.29 10.18 -25.56
C GLU A 283 -23.86 9.98 -24.13
N ASP A 284 -24.11 8.72 -23.71
CA ASP A 284 -24.62 8.44 -22.38
C ASP A 284 -23.57 8.71 -21.31
N TYR A 285 -22.33 8.33 -21.57
CA TYR A 285 -21.22 8.54 -20.65
C TYR A 285 -20.91 10.04 -20.45
N SER A 286 -21.04 10.88 -21.48
CA SER A 286 -20.80 12.33 -21.39
C SER A 286 -21.81 13.07 -20.49
N LYS A 287 -22.92 12.44 -20.12
CA LYS A 287 -23.93 12.99 -19.20
C LYS A 287 -23.50 12.87 -17.74
N LEU A 288 -22.43 12.10 -17.43
CA LEU A 288 -21.87 12.02 -16.10
C LEU A 288 -21.17 13.32 -15.71
N LYS A 289 -21.16 13.63 -14.42
CA LYS A 289 -20.56 14.85 -13.87
C LYS A 289 -19.17 14.62 -13.31
#